data_c6a17d4a2389b970e936fed25263789b
#
_entry.id   c6a17d4a2389b970e936fed25263789b
#
_cell.length_a   1.000
_cell.length_b   1.000
_cell.length_c   1.000
_cell.angle_alpha   90.00
_cell.angle_beta   90.00
_cell.angle_gamma   90.00
#
_symmetry.space_group_name_H-M   'P 1'
#
loop_
_entity.id
_entity.type
_entity.pdbx_description
1 polymer ?
#
loop_
_entity_poly.entity_id
_entity_poly.type
_entity_poly.pdbx_seq_one_letter_code
_entity_poly.pdbx_strand_id
1 'polypeptide(L)'
;MSSLLWTILEVSVNFFEASIYLYFFKNRINICKKSIAADTICLISYTAFLSLYLFFDLPFPDSFGGIIFVFYLHYFSDERWSVCILWVIFKEVIVIATIGLMLQICLSVLSVPYDLILMPTRYRLVYILSTNFVLFIEMFFFSRVKAQYSSLHWSALLIFVSLNVSLLIIIEILFSIQIQQLYSSDIPFFISYMLLIFCATLSAILFHLMTSISAREHQAEIALNHIQLTEEHQLVIQDMYADILKQKHDIKHQLQVIEQLVASNNSASAQQYLDEYKAKMPQKDDFLTGSISVDALLTAKSFACKHHAISLHVSQCPLNSLPIPE
;
A
#
# COMPACT_ATOMS: atom_id res chain seq x y z
N MET A 1 -13.89 32.27 -34.57
CA MET A 1 -13.25 30.94 -34.69
C MET A 1 -14.26 30.04 -35.39
N SER A 2 -13.87 29.19 -36.34
CA SER A 2 -14.82 28.22 -36.93
C SER A 2 -15.29 27.22 -35.86
N SER A 3 -16.51 26.71 -35.99
CA SER A 3 -17.04 25.69 -35.03
C SER A 3 -16.12 24.48 -34.90
N LEU A 4 -15.52 24.05 -35.99
CA LEU A 4 -14.56 22.94 -36.03
C LEU A 4 -13.30 23.21 -35.21
N LEU A 5 -12.72 24.39 -35.28
CA LEU A 5 -11.56 24.79 -34.46
C LEU A 5 -11.89 24.79 -32.97
N TRP A 6 -13.12 25.19 -32.64
CA TRP A 6 -13.58 25.17 -31.25
C TRP A 6 -13.72 23.74 -30.72
N THR A 7 -14.32 22.84 -31.49
CA THR A 7 -14.43 21.41 -31.15
C THR A 7 -13.07 20.76 -30.93
N ILE A 8 -12.10 21.02 -31.82
CA ILE A 8 -10.74 20.50 -31.69
C ILE A 8 -10.09 20.99 -30.38
N LEU A 9 -10.31 22.28 -30.05
CA LEU A 9 -9.79 22.86 -28.82
C LEU A 9 -10.38 22.17 -27.57
N GLU A 10 -11.69 21.97 -27.52
CA GLU A 10 -12.35 21.29 -26.40
C GLU A 10 -11.88 19.85 -26.22
N VAL A 11 -11.77 19.07 -27.30
CA VAL A 11 -11.22 17.72 -27.22
C VAL A 11 -9.76 17.73 -26.73
N SER A 12 -8.97 18.70 -27.19
CA SER A 12 -7.57 18.85 -26.74
C SER A 12 -7.48 19.19 -25.24
N VAL A 13 -8.39 20.03 -24.74
CA VAL A 13 -8.49 20.37 -23.32
C VAL A 13 -8.89 19.16 -22.50
N ASN A 14 -9.90 18.37 -22.93
CA ASN A 14 -10.31 17.14 -22.26
C ASN A 14 -9.17 16.13 -22.20
N PHE A 15 -8.34 16.04 -23.24
CA PHE A 15 -7.16 15.17 -23.25
C PHE A 15 -6.08 15.65 -22.27
N PHE A 16 -5.86 16.97 -22.20
CA PHE A 16 -4.92 17.57 -21.25
C PHE A 16 -5.38 17.33 -19.80
N GLU A 17 -6.65 17.52 -19.53
CA GLU A 17 -7.28 17.25 -18.23
C GLU A 17 -7.15 15.79 -17.83
N ALA A 18 -7.47 14.86 -18.73
CA ALA A 18 -7.23 13.42 -18.52
C ALA A 18 -5.77 13.10 -18.16
N SER A 19 -4.82 13.80 -18.82
CA SER A 19 -3.39 13.63 -18.58
C SER A 19 -2.97 14.12 -17.19
N ILE A 20 -3.54 15.24 -16.70
CA ILE A 20 -3.33 15.76 -15.35
C ILE A 20 -3.81 14.73 -14.32
N TYR A 21 -4.99 14.14 -14.50
CA TYR A 21 -5.54 13.14 -13.58
C TYR A 21 -4.73 11.85 -13.59
N LEU A 22 -4.33 11.37 -14.76
CA LEU A 22 -3.48 10.19 -14.84
C LEU A 22 -2.12 10.43 -14.15
N TYR A 23 -1.52 11.61 -14.34
CA TYR A 23 -0.30 12.01 -13.65
C TYR A 23 -0.48 12.00 -12.12
N PHE A 24 -1.57 12.59 -11.62
CA PHE A 24 -1.91 12.58 -10.20
C PHE A 24 -2.00 11.17 -9.65
N PHE A 25 -2.78 10.29 -10.26
CA PHE A 25 -2.97 8.92 -9.80
C PHE A 25 -1.69 8.10 -9.83
N LYS A 26 -0.88 8.22 -10.88
CA LYS A 26 0.40 7.51 -11.01
C LYS A 26 1.41 7.87 -9.93
N ASN A 27 1.41 9.10 -9.49
CA ASN A 27 2.33 9.53 -8.43
C ASN A 27 1.77 9.24 -7.02
N ARG A 28 0.45 9.11 -6.91
CA ARG A 28 -0.22 8.90 -5.63
C ARG A 28 -0.34 7.43 -5.25
N ILE A 29 -0.63 6.58 -6.22
CA ILE A 29 -0.83 5.15 -6.06
C ILE A 29 0.36 4.41 -6.67
N ASN A 30 0.89 3.41 -5.96
CA ASN A 30 1.96 2.58 -6.50
C ASN A 30 1.41 1.69 -7.63
N ILE A 31 1.70 2.06 -8.87
CA ILE A 31 1.34 1.25 -10.04
C ILE A 31 2.42 0.19 -10.24
N CYS A 32 2.07 -1.06 -9.95
CA CYS A 32 2.97 -2.21 -10.04
C CYS A 32 3.21 -2.64 -11.49
N LYS A 33 2.17 -2.54 -12.34
CA LYS A 33 2.22 -2.96 -13.75
C LYS A 33 2.31 -1.74 -14.66
N LYS A 34 3.52 -1.29 -14.98
CA LYS A 34 3.71 -0.16 -15.89
C LYS A 34 3.46 -0.61 -17.34
N SER A 35 2.40 -0.09 -17.96
CA SER A 35 2.06 -0.35 -19.37
C SER A 35 1.68 0.95 -20.06
N ILE A 36 2.48 1.37 -21.04
CA ILE A 36 2.20 2.56 -21.86
C ILE A 36 0.88 2.39 -22.63
N ALA A 37 0.60 1.18 -23.12
CA ALA A 37 -0.64 0.89 -23.83
C ALA A 37 -1.88 1.09 -22.92
N ALA A 38 -1.82 0.66 -21.68
CA ALA A 38 -2.91 0.85 -20.73
C ALA A 38 -3.13 2.34 -20.39
N ASP A 39 -2.05 3.09 -20.23
CA ASP A 39 -2.12 4.54 -20.01
C ASP A 39 -2.82 5.23 -21.18
N THR A 40 -2.43 4.92 -22.40
CA THR A 40 -3.03 5.51 -23.60
C THR A 40 -4.50 5.11 -23.76
N ILE A 41 -4.86 3.86 -23.47
CA ILE A 41 -6.26 3.39 -23.51
C ILE A 41 -7.08 4.16 -22.45
N CYS A 42 -6.59 4.30 -21.24
CA CYS A 42 -7.26 5.04 -20.17
C CYS A 42 -7.50 6.51 -20.56
N LEU A 43 -6.46 7.19 -21.09
CA LEU A 43 -6.55 8.57 -21.56
C LEU A 43 -7.57 8.72 -22.69
N ILE A 44 -7.51 7.85 -23.70
CA ILE A 44 -8.44 7.91 -24.83
C ILE A 44 -9.87 7.64 -24.38
N SER A 45 -10.09 6.64 -23.51
CA SER A 45 -11.42 6.29 -23.01
C SER A 45 -12.04 7.42 -22.21
N TYR A 46 -11.26 8.06 -21.31
CA TYR A 46 -11.73 9.19 -20.51
C TYR A 46 -11.99 10.42 -21.39
N THR A 47 -11.08 10.75 -22.29
CA THR A 47 -11.27 11.86 -23.23
C THR A 47 -12.48 11.65 -24.13
N ALA A 48 -12.68 10.44 -24.63
CA ALA A 48 -13.86 10.08 -25.42
C ALA A 48 -15.15 10.24 -24.59
N PHE A 49 -15.15 9.77 -23.33
CA PHE A 49 -16.30 9.91 -22.44
C PHE A 49 -16.67 11.38 -22.21
N LEU A 50 -15.71 12.25 -21.87
CA LEU A 50 -15.94 13.68 -21.67
C LEU A 50 -16.40 14.35 -22.97
N SER A 51 -15.84 13.98 -24.12
CA SER A 51 -16.25 14.54 -25.40
C SER A 51 -17.67 14.11 -25.78
N LEU A 52 -18.04 12.84 -25.53
CA LEU A 52 -19.40 12.35 -25.74
C LEU A 52 -20.39 13.07 -24.81
N TYR A 53 -20.01 13.27 -23.54
CA TYR A 53 -20.82 14.03 -22.59
C TYR A 53 -21.13 15.44 -23.10
N LEU A 54 -20.11 16.13 -23.60
CA LEU A 54 -20.25 17.49 -24.12
C LEU A 54 -21.15 17.56 -25.39
N PHE A 55 -21.08 16.54 -26.27
CA PHE A 55 -21.83 16.58 -27.53
C PHE A 55 -23.29 16.08 -27.42
N PHE A 56 -23.59 15.21 -26.46
CA PHE A 56 -24.87 14.52 -26.36
C PHE A 56 -25.72 14.94 -25.16
N ASP A 57 -25.26 15.91 -24.35
CA ASP A 57 -25.94 16.36 -23.12
C ASP A 57 -26.48 15.16 -22.31
N LEU A 58 -25.59 14.25 -21.94
CA LEU A 58 -25.98 13.01 -21.27
C LEU A 58 -26.67 13.28 -19.94
N PRO A 59 -27.72 12.51 -19.55
CA PRO A 59 -28.55 12.80 -18.37
C PRO A 59 -27.89 12.45 -17.02
N PHE A 60 -26.61 12.14 -16.99
CA PHE A 60 -25.87 11.82 -15.79
C PHE A 60 -24.62 12.71 -15.67
N PRO A 61 -24.13 12.99 -14.46
CA PRO A 61 -22.97 13.85 -14.22
C PRO A 61 -21.71 13.37 -14.95
N ASP A 62 -20.88 14.30 -15.41
CA ASP A 62 -19.56 14.04 -16.03
C ASP A 62 -18.59 13.31 -15.07
N SER A 63 -18.80 13.46 -13.75
CA SER A 63 -18.08 12.72 -12.70
C SER A 63 -18.11 11.19 -12.87
N PHE A 64 -19.09 10.65 -13.61
CA PHE A 64 -19.12 9.21 -13.94
C PHE A 64 -17.91 8.76 -14.78
N GLY A 65 -17.25 9.67 -15.49
CA GLY A 65 -15.98 9.41 -16.13
C GLY A 65 -14.89 8.90 -15.16
N GLY A 66 -14.97 9.29 -13.89
CA GLY A 66 -14.09 8.80 -12.83
C GLY A 66 -14.08 7.28 -12.68
N ILE A 67 -15.16 6.58 -13.06
CA ILE A 67 -15.24 5.12 -13.02
C ILE A 67 -14.13 4.48 -13.88
N ILE A 68 -13.76 5.09 -15.00
CA ILE A 68 -12.68 4.62 -15.87
C ILE A 68 -11.36 4.56 -15.09
N PHE A 69 -11.07 5.60 -14.30
CA PHE A 69 -9.88 5.63 -13.45
C PHE A 69 -9.95 4.61 -12.31
N VAL A 70 -11.13 4.35 -11.73
CA VAL A 70 -11.28 3.32 -10.68
C VAL A 70 -10.87 1.95 -11.22
N PHE A 71 -11.37 1.55 -12.38
CA PHE A 71 -11.01 0.28 -13.01
C PHE A 71 -9.53 0.24 -13.41
N TYR A 72 -9.01 1.32 -14.00
CA TYR A 72 -7.59 1.43 -14.35
C TYR A 72 -6.71 1.24 -13.12
N LEU A 73 -6.98 1.97 -12.05
CA LEU A 73 -6.20 1.92 -10.81
C LEU A 73 -6.25 0.54 -10.17
N HIS A 74 -7.44 -0.04 -10.05
CA HIS A 74 -7.56 -1.37 -9.43
C HIS A 74 -6.83 -2.46 -10.21
N TYR A 75 -6.86 -2.42 -11.54
CA TYR A 75 -6.22 -3.45 -12.37
C TYR A 75 -4.68 -3.33 -12.40
N PHE A 76 -4.15 -2.10 -12.37
CA PHE A 76 -2.72 -1.84 -12.50
C PHE A 76 -1.99 -1.55 -11.18
N SER A 77 -2.70 -1.37 -10.07
CA SER A 77 -2.17 -1.28 -8.72
C SER A 77 -2.59 -2.49 -7.88
N ASP A 78 -1.82 -2.80 -6.82
CA ASP A 78 -2.20 -3.84 -5.85
C ASP A 78 -3.12 -3.28 -4.73
N GLU A 79 -3.70 -2.10 -4.97
CA GLU A 79 -4.53 -1.41 -3.99
C GLU A 79 -5.98 -1.95 -3.98
N ARG A 80 -6.63 -1.82 -2.82
CA ARG A 80 -8.02 -2.23 -2.65
C ARG A 80 -8.96 -1.33 -3.44
N TRP A 81 -10.09 -1.85 -3.93
CA TRP A 81 -11.14 -1.08 -4.60
C TRP A 81 -11.52 0.20 -3.85
N SER A 82 -11.66 0.09 -2.53
CA SER A 82 -12.03 1.22 -1.67
C SER A 82 -11.03 2.37 -1.71
N VAL A 83 -9.73 2.09 -1.82
CA VAL A 83 -8.68 3.10 -1.96
C VAL A 83 -8.74 3.77 -3.34
N CYS A 84 -8.97 2.99 -4.39
CA CYS A 84 -9.12 3.52 -5.75
C CYS A 84 -10.33 4.45 -5.86
N ILE A 85 -11.49 4.01 -5.36
CA ILE A 85 -12.72 4.81 -5.32
C ILE A 85 -12.51 6.11 -4.53
N LEU A 86 -11.88 6.02 -3.38
CA LEU A 86 -11.59 7.16 -2.51
C LEU A 86 -10.80 8.26 -3.23
N TRP A 87 -9.73 7.90 -3.94
CA TRP A 87 -8.91 8.88 -4.64
C TRP A 87 -9.62 9.48 -5.85
N VAL A 88 -10.48 8.72 -6.51
CA VAL A 88 -11.30 9.23 -7.60
C VAL A 88 -12.33 10.22 -7.06
N ILE A 89 -13.03 9.92 -5.96
CA ILE A 89 -13.96 10.85 -5.33
C ILE A 89 -13.24 12.13 -4.87
N PHE A 90 -12.07 11.98 -4.24
CA PHE A 90 -11.24 13.11 -3.82
C PHE A 90 -10.86 14.01 -5.01
N LYS A 91 -10.46 13.42 -6.13
CA LYS A 91 -10.18 14.15 -7.37
C LYS A 91 -11.43 14.95 -7.82
N GLU A 92 -12.62 14.32 -7.83
CA GLU A 92 -13.86 15.00 -8.23
C GLU A 92 -14.18 16.21 -7.34
N VAL A 93 -14.02 16.07 -6.02
CA VAL A 93 -14.23 17.19 -5.07
C VAL A 93 -13.35 18.38 -5.43
N ILE A 94 -12.06 18.16 -5.69
CA ILE A 94 -11.11 19.22 -6.05
C ILE A 94 -11.51 19.84 -7.38
N VAL A 95 -11.78 19.03 -8.40
CA VAL A 95 -12.11 19.49 -9.75
C VAL A 95 -13.33 20.40 -9.73
N ILE A 96 -14.44 19.95 -9.14
CA ILE A 96 -15.69 20.72 -9.12
C ILE A 96 -15.53 21.99 -8.28
N ALA A 97 -14.81 21.91 -7.14
CA ALA A 97 -14.54 23.09 -6.32
C ALA A 97 -13.70 24.14 -7.08
N THR A 98 -12.69 23.71 -7.83
CA THR A 98 -11.83 24.61 -8.61
C THR A 98 -12.59 25.23 -9.78
N ILE A 99 -13.41 24.44 -10.49
CA ILE A 99 -14.29 24.96 -11.55
C ILE A 99 -15.22 26.04 -11.01
N GLY A 100 -15.89 25.77 -9.87
CA GLY A 100 -16.79 26.74 -9.22
C GLY A 100 -16.06 28.00 -8.77
N LEU A 101 -14.87 27.86 -8.15
CA LEU A 101 -14.05 28.98 -7.73
C LEU A 101 -13.62 29.84 -8.92
N MET A 102 -13.13 29.22 -9.98
CA MET A 102 -12.67 29.94 -11.18
C MET A 102 -13.84 30.65 -11.90
N LEU A 103 -15.02 30.01 -11.93
CA LEU A 103 -16.23 30.65 -12.42
C LEU A 103 -16.55 31.89 -11.59
N GLN A 104 -16.50 31.80 -10.27
CA GLN A 104 -16.78 32.91 -9.37
C GLN A 104 -15.76 34.05 -9.52
N ILE A 105 -14.47 33.73 -9.72
CA ILE A 105 -13.44 34.74 -10.03
C ILE A 105 -13.77 35.49 -11.33
N CYS A 106 -14.17 34.77 -12.38
CA CYS A 106 -14.55 35.38 -13.64
C CYS A 106 -15.76 36.33 -13.50
N LEU A 107 -16.78 35.90 -12.74
CA LEU A 107 -17.99 36.71 -12.52
C LEU A 107 -17.74 37.92 -11.62
N SER A 108 -17.06 37.73 -10.48
CA SER A 108 -16.92 38.77 -9.44
C SER A 108 -15.75 39.70 -9.71
N VAL A 109 -14.58 39.18 -10.06
CA VAL A 109 -13.34 39.98 -10.20
C VAL A 109 -13.19 40.53 -11.61
N LEU A 110 -13.46 39.71 -12.63
CA LEU A 110 -13.31 40.10 -14.01
C LEU A 110 -14.61 40.71 -14.58
N SER A 111 -15.71 40.64 -13.83
CA SER A 111 -17.05 41.12 -14.22
C SER A 111 -17.48 40.62 -15.61
N VAL A 112 -17.12 39.37 -15.94
CA VAL A 112 -17.47 38.76 -17.24
C VAL A 112 -18.87 38.15 -17.13
N PRO A 113 -19.83 38.52 -17.99
CA PRO A 113 -21.15 37.88 -17.99
C PRO A 113 -21.06 36.38 -18.26
N TYR A 114 -21.87 35.61 -17.58
CA TYR A 114 -21.88 34.15 -17.68
C TYR A 114 -22.06 33.65 -19.12
N ASP A 115 -22.95 34.26 -19.88
CA ASP A 115 -23.21 33.88 -21.28
C ASP A 115 -21.95 33.94 -22.14
N LEU A 116 -21.03 34.86 -21.85
CA LEU A 116 -19.76 34.98 -22.57
C LEU A 116 -18.77 33.86 -22.18
N ILE A 117 -18.93 33.24 -20.99
CA ILE A 117 -18.14 32.11 -20.57
C ILE A 117 -18.67 30.81 -21.20
N LEU A 118 -19.99 30.69 -21.40
CA LEU A 118 -20.59 29.51 -22.05
C LEU A 118 -20.38 29.51 -23.57
N MET A 119 -20.49 30.68 -24.20
CA MET A 119 -20.34 30.77 -25.64
C MET A 119 -18.86 30.64 -26.09
N PRO A 120 -18.57 30.22 -27.33
CA PRO A 120 -17.21 30.08 -27.86
C PRO A 120 -16.53 31.43 -28.07
N THR A 121 -16.20 32.12 -26.99
CA THR A 121 -15.59 33.45 -26.92
C THR A 121 -14.15 33.39 -26.43
N ARG A 122 -13.43 34.49 -26.49
CA ARG A 122 -12.10 34.65 -25.90
C ARG A 122 -12.14 34.46 -24.36
N TYR A 123 -13.20 34.89 -23.71
CA TYR A 123 -13.41 34.79 -22.28
C TYR A 123 -13.50 33.28 -21.84
N ARG A 124 -14.26 32.49 -22.60
CA ARG A 124 -14.30 31.01 -22.35
C ARG A 124 -12.93 30.38 -22.51
N LEU A 125 -12.14 30.79 -23.49
CA LEU A 125 -10.78 30.26 -23.68
C LEU A 125 -9.88 30.57 -22.47
N VAL A 126 -9.91 31.82 -22.00
CA VAL A 126 -9.15 32.26 -20.81
C VAL A 126 -9.61 31.48 -19.58
N TYR A 127 -10.94 31.34 -19.40
CA TYR A 127 -11.51 30.56 -18.30
C TYR A 127 -11.02 29.11 -18.31
N ILE A 128 -11.13 28.40 -19.43
CA ILE A 128 -10.71 27.01 -19.57
C ILE A 128 -9.21 26.86 -19.29
N LEU A 129 -8.36 27.69 -19.87
CA LEU A 129 -6.92 27.62 -19.70
C LEU A 129 -6.50 27.93 -18.25
N SER A 130 -7.10 28.95 -17.62
CA SER A 130 -6.79 29.30 -16.24
C SER A 130 -7.25 28.22 -15.25
N THR A 131 -8.43 27.64 -15.47
CA THR A 131 -8.95 26.53 -14.65
C THR A 131 -8.04 25.30 -14.72
N ASN A 132 -7.67 24.89 -15.93
CA ASN A 132 -6.76 23.73 -16.11
C ASN A 132 -5.37 24.00 -15.54
N PHE A 133 -4.88 25.24 -15.60
CA PHE A 133 -3.59 25.59 -14.99
C PHE A 133 -3.64 25.48 -13.47
N VAL A 134 -4.70 25.98 -12.84
CA VAL A 134 -4.90 25.84 -11.38
C VAL A 134 -5.04 24.38 -11.00
N LEU A 135 -5.85 23.60 -11.71
CA LEU A 135 -5.99 22.15 -11.50
C LEU A 135 -4.66 21.42 -11.60
N PHE A 136 -3.82 21.76 -12.59
CA PHE A 136 -2.50 21.17 -12.72
C PHE A 136 -1.64 21.44 -11.48
N ILE A 137 -1.63 22.69 -10.98
CA ILE A 137 -0.88 23.06 -9.77
C ILE A 137 -1.38 22.26 -8.56
N GLU A 138 -2.70 22.23 -8.33
CA GLU A 138 -3.30 21.51 -7.20
C GLU A 138 -2.97 20.00 -7.27
N MET A 139 -3.21 19.36 -8.40
CA MET A 139 -2.92 17.93 -8.59
C MET A 139 -1.42 17.61 -8.45
N PHE A 140 -0.55 18.53 -8.90
CA PHE A 140 0.88 18.40 -8.72
C PHE A 140 1.26 18.42 -7.23
N PHE A 141 0.73 19.34 -6.44
CA PHE A 141 0.99 19.40 -4.99
C PHE A 141 0.46 18.15 -4.28
N PHE A 142 -0.79 17.77 -4.54
CA PHE A 142 -1.37 16.58 -3.93
C PHE A 142 -0.66 15.28 -4.34
N SER A 143 -0.09 15.19 -5.52
CA SER A 143 0.66 14.01 -5.98
C SER A 143 1.97 13.77 -5.21
N ARG A 144 2.54 14.81 -4.58
CA ARG A 144 3.78 14.73 -3.81
C ARG A 144 3.64 14.03 -2.46
N VAL A 145 2.44 13.99 -1.91
CA VAL A 145 2.17 13.39 -0.61
C VAL A 145 1.95 11.88 -0.81
N LYS A 146 2.97 11.06 -0.60
CA LYS A 146 2.85 9.59 -0.65
C LYS A 146 2.21 9.08 0.62
N ALA A 147 1.31 8.12 0.53
CA ALA A 147 0.71 7.44 1.66
C ALA A 147 0.83 5.92 1.50
N GLN A 148 1.07 5.22 2.61
CA GLN A 148 1.06 3.76 2.67
C GLN A 148 -0.32 3.32 3.14
N TYR A 149 -1.02 2.53 2.31
CA TYR A 149 -2.43 2.14 2.55
C TYR A 149 -2.58 0.74 3.12
N SER A 150 -1.51 -0.07 3.11
CA SER A 150 -1.54 -1.50 3.46
C SER A 150 -2.03 -1.78 4.88
N SER A 151 -1.80 -0.85 5.82
CA SER A 151 -2.15 -0.98 7.24
C SER A 151 -3.41 -0.20 7.66
N LEU A 152 -4.12 0.44 6.71
CA LEU A 152 -5.24 1.32 7.06
C LEU A 152 -6.47 0.53 7.51
N HIS A 153 -7.02 0.90 8.68
CA HIS A 153 -8.26 0.34 9.19
C HIS A 153 -9.47 0.76 8.34
N TRP A 154 -10.40 -0.17 8.11
CA TRP A 154 -11.63 0.07 7.35
C TRP A 154 -12.46 1.25 7.88
N SER A 155 -12.48 1.45 9.21
CA SER A 155 -13.20 2.57 9.83
C SER A 155 -12.66 3.93 9.42
N ALA A 156 -11.35 4.10 9.37
CA ALA A 156 -10.69 5.34 8.95
C ALA A 156 -11.00 5.65 7.47
N LEU A 157 -10.99 4.61 6.63
CA LEU A 157 -11.30 4.73 5.22
C LEU A 157 -12.77 5.13 5.00
N LEU A 158 -13.71 4.53 5.74
CA LEU A 158 -15.14 4.89 5.68
C LEU A 158 -15.38 6.34 6.11
N ILE A 159 -14.75 6.80 7.18
CA ILE A 159 -14.87 8.20 7.64
C ILE A 159 -14.37 9.16 6.56
N PHE A 160 -13.24 8.85 5.94
CA PHE A 160 -12.69 9.72 4.90
C PHE A 160 -13.55 9.73 3.63
N VAL A 161 -14.06 8.57 3.20
CA VAL A 161 -15.00 8.49 2.07
C VAL A 161 -16.28 9.27 2.37
N SER A 162 -16.90 9.10 3.53
CA SER A 162 -18.13 9.80 3.90
C SER A 162 -17.96 11.31 3.93
N LEU A 163 -16.80 11.79 4.42
CA LEU A 163 -16.47 13.21 4.45
C LEU A 163 -16.33 13.78 3.03
N ASN A 164 -15.61 13.09 2.13
CA ASN A 164 -15.46 13.56 0.76
C ASN A 164 -16.77 13.47 -0.05
N VAL A 165 -17.60 12.45 0.18
CA VAL A 165 -18.94 12.37 -0.44
C VAL A 165 -19.83 13.51 0.06
N SER A 166 -19.79 13.85 1.35
CA SER A 166 -20.57 15.00 1.87
C SER A 166 -20.10 16.33 1.29
N LEU A 167 -18.78 16.51 1.11
CA LEU A 167 -18.24 17.69 0.43
C LEU A 167 -18.72 17.77 -1.02
N LEU A 168 -18.73 16.66 -1.74
CA LEU A 168 -19.20 16.59 -3.12
C LEU A 168 -20.68 16.98 -3.23
N ILE A 169 -21.53 16.47 -2.35
CA ILE A 169 -22.96 16.84 -2.31
C ILE A 169 -23.13 18.33 -2.01
N ILE A 170 -22.36 18.89 -1.08
CA ILE A 170 -22.43 20.32 -0.75
C ILE A 170 -22.03 21.18 -1.97
N ILE A 171 -20.97 20.79 -2.68
CA ILE A 171 -20.51 21.50 -3.88
C ILE A 171 -21.58 21.48 -4.98
N GLU A 172 -22.19 20.33 -5.24
CA GLU A 172 -23.25 20.18 -6.23
C GLU A 172 -24.49 21.05 -5.89
N ILE A 173 -24.87 21.10 -4.62
CA ILE A 173 -25.95 21.96 -4.16
C ILE A 173 -25.59 23.44 -4.36
N LEU A 174 -24.39 23.86 -3.98
CA LEU A 174 -23.93 25.26 -4.16
C LEU A 174 -23.90 25.64 -5.64
N PHE A 175 -23.42 24.75 -6.49
CA PHE A 175 -23.37 24.98 -7.93
C PHE A 175 -24.77 25.11 -8.53
N SER A 176 -25.70 24.26 -8.13
CA SER A 176 -27.10 24.31 -8.53
C SER A 176 -27.78 25.62 -8.10
N ILE A 177 -27.56 26.09 -6.86
CA ILE A 177 -28.09 27.37 -6.36
C ILE A 177 -27.49 28.53 -7.15
N GLN A 178 -26.19 28.51 -7.42
CA GLN A 178 -25.52 29.56 -8.20
C GLN A 178 -26.11 29.66 -9.60
N ILE A 179 -26.39 28.55 -10.25
CA ILE A 179 -27.06 28.53 -11.56
C ILE A 179 -28.47 29.14 -11.49
N GLN A 180 -29.26 28.75 -10.47
CA GLN A 180 -30.63 29.22 -10.31
C GLN A 180 -30.73 30.74 -10.00
N GLN A 181 -29.76 31.31 -9.30
CA GLN A 181 -29.71 32.74 -8.97
C GLN A 181 -29.20 33.62 -10.12
N LEU A 182 -29.22 33.12 -11.36
CA LEU A 182 -28.74 33.85 -12.54
C LEU A 182 -27.30 34.34 -12.38
N TYR A 183 -26.45 33.51 -11.79
CA TYR A 183 -25.00 33.77 -11.69
C TYR A 183 -24.65 35.07 -10.97
N SER A 184 -25.27 35.30 -9.81
CA SER A 184 -24.93 36.43 -8.99
C SER A 184 -23.45 36.39 -8.59
N SER A 185 -22.79 37.55 -8.71
CA SER A 185 -21.39 37.73 -8.32
C SER A 185 -21.23 37.90 -6.80
N ASP A 186 -21.92 37.07 -6.02
CA ASP A 186 -21.99 37.25 -4.58
C ASP A 186 -20.74 36.72 -3.87
N ILE A 187 -20.15 37.59 -3.04
CA ILE A 187 -19.01 37.25 -2.18
C ILE A 187 -19.22 35.96 -1.39
N PRO A 188 -20.43 35.60 -0.89
CA PRO A 188 -20.66 34.33 -0.19
C PRO A 188 -20.30 33.08 -0.99
N PHE A 189 -20.56 33.04 -2.30
CA PHE A 189 -20.18 31.88 -3.13
C PHE A 189 -18.67 31.73 -3.24
N PHE A 190 -17.94 32.82 -3.41
CA PHE A 190 -16.48 32.82 -3.43
C PHE A 190 -15.89 32.24 -2.13
N ILE A 191 -16.40 32.75 -0.99
CA ILE A 191 -15.98 32.26 0.33
C ILE A 191 -16.31 30.77 0.50
N SER A 192 -17.49 30.32 0.04
CA SER A 192 -17.92 28.93 0.13
C SER A 192 -16.99 27.98 -0.67
N TYR A 193 -16.63 28.32 -1.89
CA TYR A 193 -15.71 27.51 -2.70
C TYR A 193 -14.30 27.48 -2.11
N MET A 194 -13.80 28.62 -1.60
CA MET A 194 -12.52 28.66 -0.89
C MET A 194 -12.52 27.79 0.35
N LEU A 195 -13.61 27.82 1.13
CA LEU A 195 -13.77 26.97 2.32
C LEU A 195 -13.82 25.49 1.96
N LEU A 196 -14.47 25.13 0.86
CA LEU A 196 -14.53 23.74 0.38
C LEU A 196 -13.16 23.21 -0.05
N ILE A 197 -12.38 24.01 -0.79
CA ILE A 197 -11.00 23.65 -1.14
C ILE A 197 -10.17 23.50 0.15
N PHE A 198 -10.32 24.39 1.11
CA PHE A 198 -9.65 24.27 2.41
C PHE A 198 -10.06 22.99 3.16
N CYS A 199 -11.35 22.65 3.20
CA CYS A 199 -11.82 21.40 3.81
C CYS A 199 -11.29 20.16 3.10
N ALA A 200 -11.23 20.18 1.76
CA ALA A 200 -10.66 19.09 0.98
C ALA A 200 -9.16 18.91 1.26
N THR A 201 -8.39 20.00 1.33
CA THR A 201 -6.96 19.96 1.68
C THR A 201 -6.73 19.45 3.09
N LEU A 202 -7.53 19.92 4.06
CA LEU A 202 -7.46 19.46 5.45
C LEU A 202 -7.79 17.97 5.56
N SER A 203 -8.82 17.52 4.83
CA SER A 203 -9.18 16.10 4.72
C SER A 203 -8.01 15.25 4.21
N ALA A 204 -7.32 15.69 3.16
CA ALA A 204 -6.16 14.98 2.62
C ALA A 204 -4.99 14.92 3.61
N ILE A 205 -4.73 16.00 4.35
CA ILE A 205 -3.70 16.05 5.39
C ILE A 205 -4.03 15.10 6.53
N LEU A 206 -5.27 15.13 7.03
CA LEU A 206 -5.73 14.22 8.09
C LEU A 206 -5.62 12.75 7.64
N PHE A 207 -6.01 12.44 6.42
CA PHE A 207 -5.87 11.09 5.88
C PHE A 207 -4.41 10.66 5.81
N HIS A 208 -3.52 11.54 5.36
CA HIS A 208 -2.08 11.26 5.35
C HIS A 208 -1.52 11.02 6.76
N LEU A 209 -1.92 11.82 7.73
CA LEU A 209 -1.51 11.63 9.14
C LEU A 209 -2.00 10.30 9.68
N MET A 210 -3.27 9.94 9.46
CA MET A 210 -3.83 8.66 9.90
C MET A 210 -3.11 7.47 9.26
N THR A 211 -2.82 7.51 7.97
CA THR A 211 -2.07 6.44 7.29
C THR A 211 -0.65 6.32 7.82
N SER A 212 0.00 7.45 8.12
CA SER A 212 1.36 7.47 8.69
C SER A 212 1.39 6.89 10.12
N ILE A 213 0.40 7.21 10.96
CA ILE A 213 0.29 6.67 12.32
C ILE A 213 0.05 5.17 12.27
N SER A 214 -0.93 4.71 11.47
CA SER A 214 -1.24 3.29 11.33
C SER A 214 -0.06 2.47 10.78
N ALA A 215 0.73 3.04 9.86
CA ALA A 215 1.94 2.39 9.37
C ALA A 215 3.02 2.25 10.46
N ARG A 216 3.18 3.25 11.32
CA ARG A 216 4.11 3.19 12.46
C ARG A 216 3.66 2.18 13.52
N GLU A 217 2.37 2.13 13.83
CA GLU A 217 1.81 1.14 14.76
C GLU A 217 2.06 -0.28 14.27
N HIS A 218 1.82 -0.55 12.99
CA HIS A 218 2.07 -1.87 12.40
C HIS A 218 3.56 -2.24 12.40
N GLN A 219 4.45 -1.29 12.13
CA GLN A 219 5.91 -1.51 12.24
C GLN A 219 6.34 -1.79 13.69
N ALA A 220 5.75 -1.08 14.66
CA ALA A 220 6.03 -1.31 16.08
C ALA A 220 5.56 -2.70 16.53
N GLU A 221 4.38 -3.15 16.06
CA GLU A 221 3.86 -4.49 16.32
C GLU A 221 4.78 -5.59 15.77
N ILE A 222 5.24 -5.45 14.52
CA ILE A 222 6.20 -6.39 13.90
C ILE A 222 7.50 -6.42 14.70
N ALA A 223 8.02 -5.26 15.11
CA ALA A 223 9.24 -5.18 15.91
C ALA A 223 9.08 -5.86 17.27
N LEU A 224 7.94 -5.67 17.92
CA LEU A 224 7.62 -6.32 19.21
C LEU A 224 7.55 -7.84 19.08
N ASN A 225 6.87 -8.34 18.07
CA ASN A 225 6.79 -9.78 17.77
C ASN A 225 8.19 -10.37 17.50
N HIS A 226 9.04 -9.62 16.79
CA HIS A 226 10.42 -10.07 16.53
C HIS A 226 11.26 -10.13 17.81
N ILE A 227 11.09 -9.19 18.74
CA ILE A 227 11.75 -9.20 20.05
C ILE A 227 11.30 -10.42 20.85
N GLN A 228 9.99 -10.68 20.94
CA GLN A 228 9.45 -11.83 21.66
C GLN A 228 10.01 -13.15 21.10
N LEU A 229 10.04 -13.30 19.80
CA LEU A 229 10.58 -14.49 19.14
C LEU A 229 12.08 -14.67 19.42
N THR A 230 12.82 -13.56 19.50
CA THR A 230 14.25 -13.57 19.84
C THR A 230 14.47 -13.97 21.29
N GLU A 231 13.65 -13.50 22.22
CA GLU A 231 13.68 -13.89 23.64
C GLU A 231 13.39 -15.39 23.82
N GLU A 232 12.35 -15.91 23.15
CA GLU A 232 12.05 -17.34 23.16
C GLU A 232 13.23 -18.17 22.63
N HIS A 233 13.85 -17.76 21.53
CA HIS A 233 15.04 -18.42 21.01
C HIS A 233 16.21 -18.37 22.00
N GLN A 234 16.43 -17.26 22.70
CA GLN A 234 17.50 -17.16 23.71
C GLN A 234 17.27 -18.10 24.89
N LEU A 235 16.03 -18.26 25.34
CA LEU A 235 15.70 -19.24 26.41
C LEU A 235 16.00 -20.65 25.97
N VAL A 236 15.61 -21.04 24.75
CA VAL A 236 15.92 -22.39 24.20
C VAL A 236 17.44 -22.60 24.11
N ILE A 237 18.21 -21.60 23.68
CA ILE A 237 19.67 -21.69 23.61
C ILE A 237 20.27 -21.83 25.02
N GLN A 238 19.77 -21.12 26.02
CA GLN A 238 20.22 -21.25 27.41
C GLN A 238 19.97 -22.65 27.97
N ASP A 239 18.80 -23.23 27.73
CA ASP A 239 18.47 -24.60 28.14
C ASP A 239 19.37 -25.61 27.44
N MET A 240 19.58 -25.45 26.13
CA MET A 240 20.52 -26.32 25.39
C MET A 240 21.95 -26.22 25.94
N TYR A 241 22.38 -24.99 26.28
CA TYR A 241 23.72 -24.80 26.86
C TYR A 241 23.85 -25.40 28.25
N ALA A 242 22.82 -25.34 29.09
CA ALA A 242 22.78 -25.98 30.39
C ALA A 242 22.87 -27.54 30.26
N ASP A 243 22.16 -28.11 29.29
CA ASP A 243 22.23 -29.56 28.99
C ASP A 243 23.63 -29.99 28.49
N ILE A 244 24.26 -29.16 27.64
CA ILE A 244 25.62 -29.41 27.16
C ILE A 244 26.62 -29.42 28.36
N LEU A 245 26.49 -28.43 29.28
CA LEU A 245 27.34 -28.39 30.47
C LEU A 245 27.17 -29.63 31.35
N LYS A 246 25.93 -30.08 31.54
CA LYS A 246 25.62 -31.30 32.26
C LYS A 246 26.25 -32.50 31.59
N GLN A 247 26.07 -32.67 30.29
CA GLN A 247 26.69 -33.76 29.54
C GLN A 247 28.22 -33.73 29.63
N LYS A 248 28.83 -32.55 29.53
CA LYS A 248 30.29 -32.40 29.70
C LYS A 248 30.75 -32.85 31.09
N HIS A 249 30.01 -32.49 32.14
CA HIS A 249 30.29 -32.92 33.49
C HIS A 249 30.22 -34.46 33.62
N ASP A 250 29.17 -35.06 33.09
CA ASP A 250 28.95 -36.51 33.13
C ASP A 250 30.04 -37.26 32.38
N ILE A 251 30.44 -36.80 31.19
CA ILE A 251 31.57 -37.36 30.44
C ILE A 251 32.87 -37.26 31.24
N LYS A 252 33.14 -36.09 31.87
CA LYS A 252 34.33 -35.96 32.71
C LYS A 252 34.36 -36.95 33.88
N HIS A 253 33.24 -37.14 34.54
CA HIS A 253 33.09 -38.11 35.63
C HIS A 253 33.32 -39.54 35.12
N GLN A 254 32.78 -39.92 33.96
CA GLN A 254 32.99 -41.22 33.34
C GLN A 254 34.46 -41.45 33.00
N LEU A 255 35.14 -40.46 32.45
CA LEU A 255 36.57 -40.55 32.15
C LEU A 255 37.40 -40.76 33.43
N GLN A 256 37.06 -40.05 34.55
CA GLN A 256 37.75 -40.24 35.82
C GLN A 256 37.59 -41.69 36.38
N VAL A 257 36.40 -42.29 36.23
CA VAL A 257 36.16 -43.68 36.63
C VAL A 257 37.03 -44.62 35.79
N ILE A 258 37.11 -44.40 34.46
CA ILE A 258 37.96 -45.23 33.58
C ILE A 258 39.44 -45.09 33.95
N GLU A 259 39.90 -43.83 34.19
CA GLU A 259 41.29 -43.57 34.63
C GLU A 259 41.61 -44.30 35.91
N GLN A 260 40.73 -44.35 36.93
CA GLN A 260 40.90 -45.08 38.19
C GLN A 260 40.96 -46.62 37.99
N LEU A 261 40.09 -47.15 37.10
CA LEU A 261 40.09 -48.57 36.77
C LEU A 261 41.38 -49.01 36.06
N VAL A 262 41.91 -48.18 35.17
CA VAL A 262 43.17 -48.41 34.47
C VAL A 262 44.36 -48.30 35.45
N ALA A 263 44.37 -47.30 36.33
CA ALA A 263 45.43 -47.14 37.34
C ALA A 263 45.48 -48.29 38.34
N SER A 264 44.35 -48.95 38.62
CA SER A 264 44.29 -50.14 39.47
C SER A 264 44.71 -51.46 38.80
N ASN A 265 45.25 -51.40 37.56
CA ASN A 265 45.64 -52.56 36.76
C ASN A 265 44.48 -53.50 36.40
N ASN A 266 43.25 -53.06 36.48
CA ASN A 266 42.06 -53.83 36.19
C ASN A 266 41.50 -53.54 34.79
N SER A 267 42.29 -53.92 33.79
CA SER A 267 41.96 -53.61 32.38
C SER A 267 40.66 -54.28 31.90
N ALA A 268 40.32 -55.42 32.41
CA ALA A 268 39.09 -56.15 32.07
C ALA A 268 37.84 -55.37 32.53
N SER A 269 37.85 -54.86 33.79
CA SER A 269 36.75 -54.06 34.31
C SER A 269 36.62 -52.68 33.62
N ALA A 270 37.75 -52.07 33.21
CA ALA A 270 37.74 -50.82 32.43
C ALA A 270 37.10 -51.04 31.05
N GLN A 271 37.39 -52.18 30.41
CA GLN A 271 36.80 -52.50 29.10
C GLN A 271 35.30 -52.80 29.19
N GLN A 272 34.89 -53.55 30.19
CA GLN A 272 33.47 -53.83 30.47
C GLN A 272 32.70 -52.52 30.71
N TYR A 273 33.24 -51.57 31.50
CA TYR A 273 32.62 -50.27 31.78
C TYR A 273 32.53 -49.46 30.54
N LEU A 274 33.53 -49.43 29.67
CA LEU A 274 33.51 -48.74 28.37
C LEU A 274 32.42 -49.30 27.43
N ASP A 275 32.28 -50.65 27.41
CA ASP A 275 31.27 -51.29 26.55
C ASP A 275 29.83 -50.99 27.05
N GLU A 276 29.63 -51.03 28.39
CA GLU A 276 28.36 -50.62 29.00
C GLU A 276 28.03 -49.14 28.73
N TYR A 277 29.04 -48.26 28.75
CA TYR A 277 28.87 -46.83 28.48
C TYR A 277 28.54 -46.58 26.99
N LYS A 278 29.23 -47.26 26.06
CA LYS A 278 28.90 -47.21 24.63
C LYS A 278 27.49 -47.71 24.33
N ALA A 279 27.03 -48.74 25.02
CA ALA A 279 25.68 -49.28 24.86
C ALA A 279 24.59 -48.31 25.37
N LYS A 280 24.92 -47.44 26.36
CA LYS A 280 24.03 -46.41 26.91
C LYS A 280 24.09 -45.10 26.12
N MET A 281 25.10 -44.86 25.30
CA MET A 281 25.14 -43.71 24.42
C MET A 281 24.02 -43.83 23.40
N PRO A 282 23.18 -42.77 23.25
CA PRO A 282 22.18 -42.78 22.20
C PRO A 282 22.89 -42.93 20.86
N GLN A 283 22.46 -43.94 20.08
CA GLN A 283 22.96 -44.09 18.72
C GLN A 283 22.70 -42.77 17.97
N LYS A 284 23.78 -42.22 17.44
CA LYS A 284 23.73 -41.00 16.65
C LYS A 284 22.97 -41.32 15.36
N ASP A 285 21.78 -40.80 15.22
CA ASP A 285 21.13 -40.84 13.93
C ASP A 285 21.91 -39.88 13.03
N ASP A 286 22.85 -40.41 12.25
CA ASP A 286 23.62 -39.61 11.29
C ASP A 286 22.73 -39.31 10.09
N PHE A 287 22.14 -38.11 10.10
CA PHE A 287 21.46 -37.61 8.95
C PHE A 287 22.52 -37.06 7.98
N LEU A 288 22.61 -37.64 6.80
CA LEU A 288 23.56 -37.28 5.75
C LEU A 288 22.78 -36.65 4.58
N THR A 289 22.24 -35.45 4.79
CA THR A 289 21.52 -34.72 3.72
C THR A 289 22.45 -33.93 2.79
N GLY A 290 23.74 -33.83 3.16
CA GLY A 290 24.74 -33.04 2.42
C GLY A 290 24.79 -31.55 2.84
N SER A 291 23.92 -31.11 3.75
CA SER A 291 23.96 -29.76 4.33
C SER A 291 24.18 -29.86 5.84
N ILE A 292 25.26 -29.29 6.34
CA ILE A 292 25.61 -29.28 7.77
C ILE A 292 24.51 -28.66 8.62
N SER A 293 23.87 -27.57 8.13
CA SER A 293 22.80 -26.90 8.84
C SER A 293 21.53 -27.73 8.94
N VAL A 294 21.16 -28.46 7.88
CA VAL A 294 20.00 -29.37 7.87
C VAL A 294 20.24 -30.57 8.73
N ASP A 295 21.45 -31.18 8.66
CA ASP A 295 21.83 -32.32 9.47
C ASP A 295 21.81 -31.98 10.96
N ALA A 296 22.30 -30.79 11.34
CA ALA A 296 22.24 -30.31 12.71
C ALA A 296 20.78 -30.09 13.18
N LEU A 297 19.92 -29.54 12.35
CA LEU A 297 18.51 -29.33 12.66
C LEU A 297 17.73 -30.63 12.79
N LEU A 298 17.96 -31.61 11.91
CA LEU A 298 17.36 -32.95 11.98
C LEU A 298 17.82 -33.70 13.23
N THR A 299 19.10 -33.58 13.57
CA THR A 299 19.67 -34.20 14.79
C THR A 299 19.01 -33.60 16.04
N ALA A 300 18.86 -32.27 16.12
CA ALA A 300 18.19 -31.58 17.22
C ALA A 300 16.71 -31.98 17.33
N LYS A 301 16.00 -32.09 16.21
CA LYS A 301 14.59 -32.51 16.17
C LYS A 301 14.43 -34.01 16.51
N SER A 302 15.32 -34.89 16.06
CA SER A 302 15.34 -36.30 16.43
C SER A 302 15.49 -36.49 17.94
N PHE A 303 16.36 -35.68 18.56
CA PHE A 303 16.55 -35.68 20.01
C PHE A 303 15.27 -35.25 20.74
N ALA A 304 14.63 -34.16 20.31
CA ALA A 304 13.36 -33.71 20.86
C ALA A 304 12.23 -34.74 20.68
N CYS A 305 12.15 -35.40 19.53
CA CYS A 305 11.17 -36.47 19.27
C CYS A 305 11.38 -37.68 20.16
N LYS A 306 12.65 -38.12 20.37
CA LYS A 306 12.98 -39.23 21.28
C LYS A 306 12.58 -38.92 22.73
N HIS A 307 12.77 -37.67 23.18
CA HIS A 307 12.36 -37.22 24.52
C HIS A 307 10.84 -37.33 24.74
N HIS A 308 10.05 -37.16 23.67
CA HIS A 308 8.60 -37.27 23.70
C HIS A 308 8.05 -38.62 23.20
N ALA A 309 8.91 -39.64 23.09
CA ALA A 309 8.56 -40.97 22.57
C ALA A 309 7.93 -40.94 21.15
N ILE A 310 8.34 -39.98 20.32
CA ILE A 310 7.91 -39.84 18.93
C ILE A 310 8.98 -40.43 18.01
N SER A 311 8.60 -41.29 17.08
CA SER A 311 9.52 -41.81 16.05
C SER A 311 9.61 -40.82 14.89
N LEU A 312 10.80 -40.27 14.65
CA LEU A 312 11.08 -39.40 13.49
C LEU A 312 11.61 -40.27 12.34
N HIS A 313 10.85 -40.35 11.25
CA HIS A 313 11.30 -40.99 10.02
C HIS A 313 11.62 -39.90 8.98
N VAL A 314 12.88 -39.85 8.55
CA VAL A 314 13.33 -38.92 7.51
C VAL A 314 13.59 -39.73 6.25
N SER A 315 12.81 -39.51 5.19
CA SER A 315 13.14 -40.02 3.86
C SER A 315 14.27 -39.15 3.28
N GLN A 316 15.46 -39.75 3.18
CA GLN A 316 16.66 -39.06 2.71
C GLN A 316 16.50 -38.68 1.23
N CYS A 317 16.48 -37.37 0.96
CA CYS A 317 16.65 -36.81 -0.37
C CYS A 317 17.95 -35.99 -0.33
N PRO A 318 18.97 -36.29 -1.15
CA PRO A 318 20.21 -35.51 -1.16
C PRO A 318 19.89 -34.10 -1.62
N LEU A 319 20.09 -33.11 -0.75
CA LEU A 319 19.84 -31.70 -0.99
C LEU A 319 20.77 -31.06 -2.02
N ASN A 320 21.85 -31.76 -2.40
CA ASN A 320 22.82 -31.31 -3.41
C ASN A 320 22.23 -31.13 -4.82
N SER A 321 20.99 -31.55 -5.05
CA SER A 321 20.27 -31.39 -6.34
C SER A 321 19.22 -30.30 -6.36
N LEU A 322 19.00 -29.59 -5.26
CA LEU A 322 18.03 -28.48 -5.21
C LEU A 322 18.72 -27.16 -5.51
N PRO A 323 18.22 -26.35 -6.46
CA PRO A 323 18.75 -25.02 -6.77
C PRO A 323 18.26 -24.00 -5.70
N ILE A 324 18.68 -24.17 -4.45
CA ILE A 324 18.42 -23.20 -3.38
C ILE A 324 19.73 -22.42 -3.21
N PRO A 325 19.76 -21.09 -3.47
CA PRO A 325 20.92 -20.28 -3.15
C PRO A 325 21.14 -20.27 -1.63
N GLU A 326 22.40 -20.39 -1.23
CA GLU A 326 22.87 -20.27 0.16
C GLU A 326 22.50 -18.96 0.84
#